data_7ba8b3f359fbae400666a51934b728fb
#
_entry.id   7ba8b3f359fbae400666a51934b728fb
#
_cell.length_a   1.000
_cell.length_b   1.000
_cell.length_c   1.000
_cell.angle_alpha   90.00
_cell.angle_beta   90.00
_cell.angle_gamma   90.00
#
_symmetry.space_group_name_H-M   'P 1'
#
loop_
_entity.id
_entity.type
_entity.pdbx_description
1 polymer ?
#
loop_
_entity_poly.entity_id
_entity_poly.type
_entity_poly.pdbx_seq_one_letter_code
_entity_poly.pdbx_strand_id
1 'polypeptide(L)'
;MVGTLVAATALALGSHSPTIPGNAYALVQLTPAALCVETVPLLQAGATSVAPSLRVFRLPAATARRLAPGLRARHALQTIELDRDLAAASVRDTQPDPLEAAEWWRSVIGIEGLTPPGPGKPVTVVDSGIDLQHPEFLNRPDTVALNPQEPAPLGGRHGTAVASLVGAPRNGVGIVGVYPNAVIQSWDTALGDGTVIDTSEVIRGITAAADDGPGVINLSLGGTERDDLIEQAIDAAYAKGSLVVAASGNDGDQGNPADYPADYPHVLTVGATDENNTVAPFSSRSPYVDLVAPGQNVTVATADDASWEAESGTSFSTPIVSGAAAWVWTARPQLDNTQLFEVMRRSATDVPPAGHDDASGYGMLDVAAALAYPAPVRDPFEPNDDVDFVQPDSGFFSGLGPLTTRARQGARLVARLDRLEDPVDAYRIWLPARKAVRVTAMSKANVALRVWGPGTVTVTEGQGPDLLGADSRDRAGRKQVVVKPAPTGRWAYVEVTLGGRRGLVASYSLSVSR
;
A
#
# COMPACT_ATOMS: atom_id res chain seq x y z
N MET A 1 -8.54 51.50 9.99
CA MET A 1 -7.30 51.67 10.73
C MET A 1 -7.45 51.01 12.10
N VAL A 2 -7.01 49.80 12.24
CA VAL A 2 -6.57 49.18 13.51
C VAL A 2 -5.52 48.18 13.11
N GLY A 3 -4.28 48.55 13.30
CA GLY A 3 -3.15 47.68 13.07
C GLY A 3 -2.90 46.81 14.30
N THR A 4 -2.94 45.53 14.15
CA THR A 4 -2.52 44.59 15.19
C THR A 4 -1.03 44.31 15.00
N LEU A 5 -0.24 44.84 15.91
CA LEU A 5 1.19 44.64 16.05
C LEU A 5 1.40 43.22 16.55
N VAL A 6 1.93 42.32 15.69
CA VAL A 6 2.48 41.06 16.15
C VAL A 6 3.90 41.31 16.65
N ALA A 7 4.05 41.25 17.96
CA ALA A 7 5.35 41.40 18.61
C ALA A 7 6.23 40.21 18.30
N ALA A 8 7.27 40.44 17.51
CA ALA A 8 8.37 39.50 17.33
C ALA A 8 9.19 39.45 18.64
N THR A 9 9.03 38.41 19.40
CA THR A 9 9.87 38.15 20.58
C THR A 9 11.25 37.73 20.10
N ALA A 10 12.15 38.71 19.95
CA ALA A 10 13.57 38.46 19.78
C ALA A 10 14.11 37.91 21.12
N LEU A 11 14.34 36.59 21.21
CA LEU A 11 15.12 36.03 22.31
C LEU A 11 16.53 36.55 22.23
N ALA A 12 16.85 37.52 23.10
CA ALA A 12 18.22 37.94 23.39
C ALA A 12 18.97 36.71 23.94
N LEU A 13 19.99 36.25 23.23
CA LEU A 13 20.92 35.22 23.67
C LEU A 13 21.72 35.82 24.85
N GLY A 14 21.23 35.56 26.06
CA GLY A 14 21.96 35.79 27.29
C GLY A 14 23.26 34.95 27.32
N SER A 15 24.30 35.45 27.97
CA SER A 15 25.68 35.00 27.99
C SER A 15 25.96 33.66 28.67
N HIS A 16 25.06 32.67 28.55
CA HIS A 16 25.34 31.28 28.90
C HIS A 16 25.08 30.45 27.65
N SER A 17 26.15 30.14 26.89
CA SER A 17 26.08 29.24 25.75
C SER A 17 25.79 27.82 26.26
N PRO A 18 24.62 27.25 26.03
CA PRO A 18 24.43 25.83 26.25
C PRO A 18 25.35 25.09 25.27
N THR A 19 26.11 24.13 25.79
CA THR A 19 26.88 23.19 24.96
C THR A 19 25.92 22.43 24.05
N ILE A 20 25.98 22.71 22.76
CA ILE A 20 25.19 22.00 21.77
C ILE A 20 25.80 20.62 21.58
N PRO A 21 25.00 19.53 21.66
CA PRO A 21 25.49 18.19 21.31
C PRO A 21 26.14 18.20 19.92
N GLY A 22 27.25 17.48 19.76
CA GLY A 22 28.02 17.47 18.51
C GLY A 22 27.25 17.02 17.27
N ASN A 23 26.10 16.43 17.44
CA ASN A 23 25.21 15.90 16.39
C ASN A 23 23.94 16.75 16.17
N ALA A 24 23.85 17.95 16.74
CA ALA A 24 22.67 18.80 16.56
C ALA A 24 22.60 19.34 15.12
N TYR A 25 21.39 19.37 14.58
CA TYR A 25 21.06 20.00 13.31
C TYR A 25 20.40 21.37 13.53
N ALA A 26 20.40 22.19 12.50
CA ALA A 26 19.67 23.45 12.47
C ALA A 26 18.84 23.55 11.20
N LEU A 27 17.71 24.22 11.32
CA LEU A 27 16.86 24.64 10.21
C LEU A 27 17.24 26.08 9.83
N VAL A 28 17.57 26.31 8.57
CA VAL A 28 17.93 27.61 8.01
C VAL A 28 16.88 27.99 6.97
N GLN A 29 16.15 29.05 7.22
CA GLN A 29 15.20 29.61 6.26
C GLN A 29 15.82 30.81 5.54
N LEU A 30 15.76 30.78 4.21
CA LEU A 30 16.17 31.90 3.38
C LEU A 30 15.00 32.85 3.13
N THR A 31 15.28 34.13 2.95
CA THR A 31 14.26 35.13 2.59
C THR A 31 13.64 34.83 1.24
N PRO A 32 12.39 35.26 0.97
CA PRO A 32 11.77 35.09 -0.34
C PRO A 32 12.55 35.73 -1.49
N ALA A 33 13.30 36.80 -1.19
CA ALA A 33 14.14 37.51 -2.16
C ALA A 33 15.50 36.88 -2.40
N ALA A 34 15.88 35.84 -1.63
CA ALA A 34 17.17 35.17 -1.81
C ALA A 34 17.26 34.53 -3.21
N LEU A 35 18.36 34.77 -3.90
CA LEU A 35 18.60 34.20 -5.23
C LEU A 35 19.10 32.76 -5.13
N CYS A 36 19.05 32.01 -6.23
CA CYS A 36 19.57 30.64 -6.25
C CYS A 36 21.06 30.54 -5.85
N VAL A 37 21.85 31.59 -6.09
CA VAL A 37 23.26 31.65 -5.70
C VAL A 37 23.47 31.56 -4.18
N GLU A 38 22.50 31.99 -3.36
CA GLU A 38 22.59 31.91 -1.90
C GLU A 38 22.25 30.51 -1.35
N THR A 39 21.62 29.66 -2.15
CA THR A 39 21.39 28.26 -1.77
C THR A 39 22.64 27.40 -1.98
N VAL A 40 23.52 27.78 -2.91
CA VAL A 40 24.72 27.00 -3.27
C VAL A 40 25.63 26.73 -2.06
N PRO A 41 25.99 27.72 -1.21
CA PRO A 41 26.80 27.46 -0.03
C PRO A 41 26.18 26.50 0.96
N LEU A 42 24.84 26.48 1.08
CA LEU A 42 24.11 25.53 1.95
C LEU A 42 24.21 24.12 1.38
N LEU A 43 23.91 23.95 0.09
CA LEU A 43 23.97 22.64 -0.59
C LEU A 43 25.41 22.08 -0.64
N GLN A 44 26.41 22.92 -0.90
CA GLN A 44 27.82 22.52 -0.85
C GLN A 44 28.27 22.11 0.55
N ALA A 45 27.61 22.62 1.58
CA ALA A 45 27.85 22.24 2.97
C ALA A 45 27.03 21.02 3.43
N GLY A 46 26.38 20.33 2.50
CA GLY A 46 25.61 19.13 2.77
C GLY A 46 24.21 19.40 3.32
N ALA A 47 23.63 20.59 3.10
CA ALA A 47 22.26 20.86 3.50
C ALA A 47 21.26 20.06 2.66
N THR A 48 20.21 19.56 3.31
CA THR A 48 19.03 18.96 2.66
C THR A 48 17.89 19.95 2.66
N SER A 49 17.13 20.01 1.57
CA SER A 49 15.91 20.84 1.50
C SER A 49 14.79 20.13 2.27
N VAL A 50 14.19 20.82 3.24
CA VAL A 50 13.11 20.29 4.08
C VAL A 50 11.75 20.79 3.56
N ALA A 51 11.67 22.07 3.23
CA ALA A 51 10.47 22.68 2.67
C ALA A 51 10.86 23.62 1.52
N PRO A 52 10.88 23.14 0.27
CA PRO A 52 11.34 23.93 -0.88
C PRO A 52 10.53 25.22 -1.08
N SER A 53 9.21 25.18 -0.92
CA SER A 53 8.32 26.35 -1.04
C SER A 53 8.58 27.44 0.01
N LEU A 54 9.03 27.03 1.20
CA LEU A 54 9.40 27.92 2.30
C LEU A 54 10.90 28.23 2.33
N ARG A 55 11.69 27.63 1.42
CA ARG A 55 13.16 27.74 1.36
C ARG A 55 13.85 27.38 2.68
N VAL A 56 13.38 26.28 3.31
CA VAL A 56 13.96 25.77 4.55
C VAL A 56 14.93 24.64 4.24
N PHE A 57 16.11 24.72 4.86
CA PHE A 57 17.19 23.77 4.70
C PHE A 57 17.63 23.23 6.07
N ARG A 58 17.92 21.94 6.15
CA ARG A 58 18.46 21.26 7.32
C ARG A 58 19.95 20.97 7.11
N LEU A 59 20.77 21.33 8.09
CA LEU A 59 22.22 21.06 8.06
C LEU A 59 22.79 21.02 9.50
N PRO A 60 24.02 20.47 9.70
CA PRO A 60 24.63 20.45 11.04
C PRO A 60 24.68 21.86 11.65
N ALA A 61 24.28 21.99 12.90
CA ALA A 61 24.14 23.30 13.58
C ALA A 61 25.44 24.11 13.61
N ALA A 62 26.59 23.47 13.75
CA ALA A 62 27.90 24.13 13.68
C ALA A 62 28.14 24.74 12.28
N THR A 63 27.74 24.04 11.22
CA THR A 63 27.86 24.50 9.83
C THR A 63 26.89 25.65 9.56
N ALA A 64 25.64 25.55 10.03
CA ALA A 64 24.67 26.63 9.92
C ALA A 64 25.15 27.93 10.58
N ARG A 65 25.71 27.84 11.77
CA ARG A 65 26.31 29.00 12.48
C ARG A 65 27.46 29.64 11.69
N ARG A 66 28.32 28.82 11.08
CA ARG A 66 29.43 29.31 10.27
C ARG A 66 28.97 30.05 9.01
N LEU A 67 27.88 29.60 8.38
CA LEU A 67 27.35 30.21 7.15
C LEU A 67 26.44 31.42 7.44
N ALA A 68 25.82 31.52 8.61
CA ALA A 68 24.85 32.55 8.97
C ALA A 68 25.38 33.98 8.79
N PRO A 69 26.59 34.37 9.19
CA PRO A 69 27.10 35.76 8.97
C PRO A 69 27.12 36.14 7.50
N GLY A 70 27.58 35.26 6.62
CA GLY A 70 27.60 35.51 5.19
C GLY A 70 26.23 35.62 4.56
N LEU A 71 25.24 34.82 5.01
CA LEU A 71 23.87 34.89 4.57
C LEU A 71 23.17 36.17 5.06
N ARG A 72 23.43 36.59 6.31
CA ARG A 72 22.92 37.84 6.87
C ARG A 72 23.48 39.06 6.14
N ALA A 73 24.77 39.08 5.84
CA ALA A 73 25.40 40.17 5.10
C ALA A 73 24.80 40.37 3.71
N ARG A 74 24.24 39.34 3.12
CA ARG A 74 23.53 39.38 1.83
C ARG A 74 22.01 39.51 1.95
N HIS A 75 21.49 39.75 3.15
CA HIS A 75 20.05 39.77 3.44
C HIS A 75 19.28 38.52 2.99
N ALA A 76 19.98 37.38 2.89
CA ALA A 76 19.42 36.12 2.44
C ALA A 76 18.89 35.24 3.57
N LEU A 77 19.30 35.47 4.82
CA LEU A 77 18.85 34.72 5.99
C LEU A 77 17.60 35.31 6.59
N GLN A 78 16.50 34.54 6.65
CA GLN A 78 15.28 34.91 7.35
C GLN A 78 15.33 34.46 8.81
N THR A 79 15.56 33.16 9.04
CA THR A 79 15.73 32.62 10.40
C THR A 79 16.72 31.46 10.43
N ILE A 80 17.20 31.14 11.62
CA ILE A 80 17.99 29.97 11.93
C ILE A 80 17.55 29.46 13.31
N GLU A 81 17.12 28.23 13.35
CA GLU A 81 16.63 27.57 14.56
C GLU A 81 17.33 26.22 14.73
N LEU A 82 17.41 25.73 15.96
CA LEU A 82 17.82 24.36 16.17
C LEU A 82 16.71 23.43 15.74
N ASP A 83 17.06 22.43 14.95
CA ASP A 83 16.20 21.28 14.67
C ASP A 83 16.07 20.50 15.99
N ARG A 84 14.90 20.60 16.60
CA ARG A 84 14.61 19.96 17.89
C ARG A 84 13.76 18.73 17.61
N ASP A 85 14.04 17.67 18.34
CA ASP A 85 13.09 16.58 18.44
C ASP A 85 11.83 17.16 19.10
N LEU A 86 10.80 17.37 18.29
CA LEU A 86 9.46 17.56 18.82
C LEU A 86 9.09 16.19 19.37
N ALA A 87 9.01 16.07 20.69
CA ALA A 87 8.28 14.97 21.26
C ALA A 87 6.88 15.06 20.63
N ALA A 88 6.43 14.00 19.95
CA ALA A 88 5.04 13.86 19.65
C ALA A 88 4.29 14.23 20.93
N ALA A 89 3.33 15.14 20.83
CA ALA A 89 2.49 15.49 21.94
C ALA A 89 1.64 14.25 22.25
N SER A 90 2.27 13.24 22.84
CA SER A 90 1.55 12.18 23.48
C SER A 90 0.87 12.87 24.67
N VAL A 91 -0.42 13.14 24.52
CA VAL A 91 -1.29 13.14 25.69
C VAL A 91 -0.98 11.83 26.36
N ARG A 92 -0.31 11.86 27.51
CA ARG A 92 -0.16 10.65 28.32
C ARG A 92 -1.58 10.28 28.68
N ASP A 93 -2.03 9.24 28.04
CA ASP A 93 -3.31 8.63 28.24
C ASP A 93 -3.40 8.19 29.71
N THR A 94 -4.12 8.96 30.50
CA THR A 94 -4.35 8.69 31.92
C THR A 94 -5.75 8.13 32.16
N GLN A 95 -6.58 8.09 31.11
CA GLN A 95 -7.92 7.52 31.15
C GLN A 95 -8.03 6.49 30.00
N PRO A 96 -8.53 5.28 30.26
CA PRO A 96 -8.83 4.34 29.21
C PRO A 96 -9.97 4.89 28.35
N ASP A 97 -9.93 4.58 27.05
CA ASP A 97 -11.04 4.91 26.15
C ASP A 97 -12.30 4.15 26.60
N PRO A 98 -13.44 4.86 26.78
CA PRO A 98 -14.59 4.30 27.48
C PRO A 98 -15.16 3.03 26.86
N LEU A 99 -15.03 2.87 25.53
CA LEU A 99 -15.60 1.75 24.79
C LEU A 99 -14.56 0.67 24.46
N GLU A 100 -13.26 0.86 24.73
CA GLU A 100 -12.21 -0.11 24.44
C GLU A 100 -12.51 -1.50 25.01
N ALA A 101 -13.05 -1.56 26.24
CA ALA A 101 -13.41 -2.83 26.88
C ALA A 101 -14.59 -3.58 26.20
N ALA A 102 -15.38 -2.89 25.39
CA ALA A 102 -16.48 -3.47 24.61
C ALA A 102 -16.03 -3.93 23.21
N GLU A 103 -14.82 -3.64 22.80
CA GLU A 103 -14.23 -4.04 21.52
C GLU A 103 -13.79 -5.50 21.55
N TRP A 104 -14.76 -6.43 21.51
CA TRP A 104 -14.58 -7.87 21.57
C TRP A 104 -13.57 -8.41 20.54
N TRP A 105 -13.50 -7.76 19.40
CA TRP A 105 -12.66 -8.14 18.26
C TRP A 105 -11.14 -8.04 18.54
N ARG A 106 -10.72 -7.24 19.52
CA ARG A 106 -9.29 -7.01 19.82
C ARG A 106 -8.59 -8.30 20.26
N SER A 107 -9.26 -9.09 21.11
CA SER A 107 -8.73 -10.39 21.53
C SER A 107 -8.71 -11.39 20.40
N VAL A 108 -9.72 -11.36 19.52
CA VAL A 108 -9.88 -12.28 18.39
C VAL A 108 -8.73 -12.14 17.40
N ILE A 109 -8.35 -10.92 17.06
CA ILE A 109 -7.23 -10.67 16.11
C ILE A 109 -5.84 -10.67 16.77
N GLY A 110 -5.75 -11.02 18.05
CA GLY A 110 -4.47 -11.21 18.76
C GLY A 110 -3.67 -9.95 19.04
N ILE A 111 -4.32 -8.77 19.19
CA ILE A 111 -3.60 -7.51 19.50
C ILE A 111 -3.54 -7.17 20.97
N GLU A 112 -4.24 -7.88 21.82
CA GLU A 112 -4.20 -7.66 23.28
C GLU A 112 -2.80 -7.88 23.83
N GLY A 113 -2.32 -6.90 24.62
CA GLY A 113 -0.99 -6.95 25.22
C GLY A 113 0.15 -6.65 24.25
N LEU A 114 -0.11 -6.44 22.97
CA LEU A 114 0.89 -5.95 22.01
C LEU A 114 1.01 -4.43 22.10
N THR A 115 2.23 -3.94 21.88
CA THR A 115 2.50 -2.50 21.78
C THR A 115 2.60 -2.12 20.31
N PRO A 116 1.71 -1.26 19.77
CA PRO A 116 1.82 -0.79 18.40
C PRO A 116 3.10 0.04 18.21
N PRO A 117 3.71 0.01 17.03
CA PRO A 117 4.82 0.90 16.71
C PRO A 117 4.36 2.36 16.70
N GLY A 118 5.31 3.30 16.61
CA GLY A 118 5.01 4.70 16.28
C GLY A 118 4.45 4.84 14.86
N PRO A 119 4.12 6.08 14.43
CA PRO A 119 3.65 6.34 13.08
C PRO A 119 4.59 5.78 12.00
N GLY A 120 4.05 5.22 10.94
CA GLY A 120 4.84 4.57 9.90
C GLY A 120 4.13 4.46 8.56
N LYS A 121 3.90 3.26 8.09
CA LYS A 121 3.21 3.04 6.82
C LYS A 121 1.80 3.62 6.86
N PRO A 122 1.42 4.49 5.89
CA PRO A 122 0.08 5.07 5.87
C PRO A 122 -0.98 4.05 5.50
N VAL A 123 -2.19 4.30 5.97
CA VAL A 123 -3.42 3.69 5.46
C VAL A 123 -4.24 4.78 4.78
N THR A 124 -4.42 4.66 3.47
CA THR A 124 -5.30 5.55 2.73
C THR A 124 -6.70 4.94 2.68
N VAL A 125 -7.66 5.60 3.30
CA VAL A 125 -9.09 5.26 3.24
C VAL A 125 -9.68 5.96 2.02
N VAL A 126 -9.98 5.19 0.98
CA VAL A 126 -10.67 5.66 -0.24
C VAL A 126 -12.15 5.33 -0.05
N ASP A 127 -12.92 6.32 0.40
CA ASP A 127 -14.29 6.14 0.88
C ASP A 127 -15.07 7.46 0.80
N SER A 128 -16.15 7.63 1.53
CA SER A 128 -16.98 8.86 1.58
C SER A 128 -16.39 9.98 2.45
N GLY A 129 -15.06 10.02 2.62
CA GLY A 129 -14.40 11.02 3.45
C GLY A 129 -14.39 10.71 4.95
N ILE A 130 -13.69 11.53 5.72
CA ILE A 130 -13.57 11.42 7.18
C ILE A 130 -14.04 12.73 7.83
N ASP A 131 -14.90 12.65 8.83
CA ASP A 131 -15.21 13.78 9.69
C ASP A 131 -14.02 14.11 10.61
N LEU A 132 -13.20 15.04 10.18
CA LEU A 132 -12.04 15.51 10.95
C LEU A 132 -12.41 16.31 12.21
N GLN A 133 -13.70 16.61 12.42
CA GLN A 133 -14.21 17.27 13.63
C GLN A 133 -14.75 16.24 14.64
N HIS A 134 -14.90 14.98 14.24
CA HIS A 134 -15.27 13.92 15.17
C HIS A 134 -14.26 13.82 16.33
N PRO A 135 -14.69 13.61 17.58
CA PRO A 135 -13.78 13.55 18.73
C PRO A 135 -12.60 12.58 18.59
N GLU A 136 -12.76 11.48 17.85
CA GLU A 136 -11.67 10.54 17.54
C GLU A 136 -10.57 11.12 16.65
N PHE A 137 -10.92 12.07 15.77
CA PHE A 137 -9.99 12.62 14.79
C PHE A 137 -9.59 14.06 15.07
N LEU A 138 -10.32 14.72 15.98
CA LEU A 138 -10.07 16.13 16.30
C LEU A 138 -8.65 16.31 16.87
N ASN A 139 -7.87 17.16 16.21
CA ASN A 139 -6.45 17.41 16.54
C ASN A 139 -5.52 16.18 16.44
N ARG A 140 -5.92 15.13 15.74
CA ARG A 140 -5.06 13.99 15.46
C ARG A 140 -4.03 14.39 14.40
N PRO A 141 -2.71 14.45 14.74
CA PRO A 141 -1.69 15.04 13.85
C PRO A 141 -1.41 14.17 12.62
N ASP A 142 -1.66 12.86 12.73
CA ASP A 142 -1.34 11.87 11.70
C ASP A 142 -2.57 11.50 10.84
N THR A 143 -3.53 12.43 10.70
CA THR A 143 -4.67 12.28 9.77
C THR A 143 -4.63 13.39 8.72
N VAL A 144 -4.56 12.99 7.44
CA VAL A 144 -4.38 13.90 6.32
C VAL A 144 -5.46 13.67 5.27
N ALA A 145 -6.14 14.74 4.86
CA ALA A 145 -7.03 14.72 3.71
C ALA A 145 -6.22 14.91 2.42
N LEU A 146 -6.32 13.98 1.47
CA LEU A 146 -5.63 14.03 0.17
C LEU A 146 -6.40 14.87 -0.85
N ASN A 147 -7.71 14.99 -0.68
CA ASN A 147 -8.58 15.86 -1.46
C ASN A 147 -9.52 16.64 -0.52
N PRO A 148 -10.31 17.63 -1.02
CA PRO A 148 -11.33 18.27 -0.22
C PRO A 148 -12.30 17.22 0.36
N GLN A 149 -12.55 17.31 1.67
CA GLN A 149 -13.55 16.48 2.33
C GLN A 149 -14.88 17.22 2.36
N GLU A 150 -15.96 16.56 1.98
CA GLU A 150 -17.28 17.13 2.09
C GLU A 150 -17.67 17.28 3.58
N PRO A 151 -18.36 18.39 3.95
CA PRO A 151 -18.80 18.58 5.32
C PRO A 151 -19.79 17.49 5.75
N ALA A 152 -19.58 16.88 6.93
CA ALA A 152 -20.63 16.08 7.57
C ALA A 152 -21.97 16.89 7.62
N PRO A 153 -23.15 16.25 7.51
CA PRO A 153 -23.43 14.89 7.96
C PRO A 153 -23.53 13.82 6.86
N LEU A 154 -23.43 14.15 5.60
CA LEU A 154 -23.75 13.17 4.55
C LEU A 154 -22.51 12.48 3.95
N GLY A 155 -21.39 13.19 3.75
CA GLY A 155 -20.21 12.67 3.07
C GLY A 155 -19.31 11.78 3.94
N GLY A 156 -19.07 12.14 5.19
CA GLY A 156 -18.06 11.51 6.02
C GLY A 156 -18.52 10.32 6.90
N ARG A 157 -19.77 9.86 6.77
CA ARG A 157 -20.32 8.85 7.71
C ARG A 157 -19.61 7.49 7.62
N HIS A 158 -19.63 6.87 6.47
CA HIS A 158 -19.05 5.53 6.29
C HIS A 158 -17.52 5.58 6.39
N GLY A 159 -16.86 6.52 5.72
CA GLY A 159 -15.40 6.67 5.78
C GLY A 159 -14.90 7.03 7.18
N THR A 160 -15.67 7.76 7.99
CA THR A 160 -15.36 8.04 9.40
C THR A 160 -15.37 6.74 10.22
N ALA A 161 -16.40 5.90 10.04
CA ALA A 161 -16.51 4.60 10.70
C ALA A 161 -15.34 3.67 10.32
N VAL A 162 -15.04 3.58 9.03
CA VAL A 162 -13.91 2.81 8.50
C VAL A 162 -12.59 3.30 9.09
N ALA A 163 -12.31 4.60 9.04
CA ALA A 163 -11.08 5.15 9.57
C ALA A 163 -10.90 4.94 11.08
N SER A 164 -12.02 4.93 11.84
CA SER A 164 -11.98 4.70 13.28
C SER A 164 -11.46 3.30 13.62
N LEU A 165 -11.84 2.29 12.85
CA LEU A 165 -11.33 0.93 13.01
C LEU A 165 -9.86 0.80 12.60
N VAL A 166 -9.43 1.52 11.56
CA VAL A 166 -8.00 1.56 11.21
C VAL A 166 -7.18 2.05 12.39
N GLY A 167 -7.58 3.18 12.99
CA GLY A 167 -6.68 3.81 13.94
C GLY A 167 -7.27 4.94 14.79
N ALA A 168 -8.47 4.78 15.37
CA ALA A 168 -8.89 5.68 16.45
C ALA A 168 -7.80 5.70 17.53
N PRO A 169 -7.33 6.88 17.95
CA PRO A 169 -6.20 6.98 18.87
C PRO A 169 -6.63 6.66 20.31
N ARG A 170 -5.68 6.35 21.16
CA ARG A 170 -5.89 6.32 22.61
C ARG A 170 -5.92 7.76 23.15
N ASN A 171 -7.11 8.33 23.25
CA ASN A 171 -7.29 9.75 23.61
C ASN A 171 -8.27 9.97 24.80
N GLY A 172 -8.76 8.89 25.41
CA GLY A 172 -9.74 8.92 26.50
C GLY A 172 -11.16 9.12 26.01
N VAL A 173 -11.43 8.92 24.70
CA VAL A 173 -12.71 9.13 24.04
C VAL A 173 -13.04 7.88 23.24
N GLY A 174 -14.28 7.41 23.27
CA GLY A 174 -14.85 6.37 22.39
C GLY A 174 -14.08 5.06 22.36
N ILE A 175 -13.58 4.71 21.18
CA ILE A 175 -12.97 3.43 20.81
C ILE A 175 -11.46 3.54 20.59
N VAL A 176 -10.79 2.38 20.42
CA VAL A 176 -9.38 2.32 20.04
C VAL A 176 -9.22 1.47 18.77
N GLY A 177 -8.85 2.08 17.67
CA GLY A 177 -8.59 1.35 16.42
C GLY A 177 -7.48 0.31 16.53
N VAL A 178 -7.34 -0.50 15.49
CA VAL A 178 -6.33 -1.57 15.44
C VAL A 178 -4.92 -1.00 15.60
N TYR A 179 -4.62 0.08 14.92
CA TYR A 179 -3.32 0.75 14.95
C TYR A 179 -3.47 2.21 15.41
N PRO A 180 -3.55 2.46 16.74
CA PRO A 180 -3.84 3.80 17.28
C PRO A 180 -2.87 4.89 16.84
N ASN A 181 -1.64 4.52 16.47
CA ASN A 181 -0.60 5.42 15.96
C ASN A 181 -0.55 5.45 14.41
N ALA A 182 -1.55 4.91 13.71
CA ALA A 182 -1.57 4.87 12.25
C ALA A 182 -1.46 6.27 11.64
N VAL A 183 -0.75 6.41 10.54
CA VAL A 183 -0.90 7.54 9.63
C VAL A 183 -2.13 7.24 8.76
N ILE A 184 -3.18 8.04 8.90
CA ILE A 184 -4.40 7.88 8.13
C ILE A 184 -4.45 8.94 7.05
N GLN A 185 -4.64 8.52 5.80
CA GLN A 185 -4.92 9.39 4.67
C GLN A 185 -6.37 9.17 4.25
N SER A 186 -7.07 10.23 3.88
CA SER A 186 -8.46 10.16 3.41
C SER A 186 -8.56 10.67 1.99
N TRP A 187 -9.19 9.89 1.14
CA TRP A 187 -9.69 10.33 -0.15
C TRP A 187 -11.21 10.24 -0.15
N ASP A 188 -11.87 11.38 -0.27
CA ASP A 188 -13.31 11.47 -0.37
C ASP A 188 -13.74 11.20 -1.82
N THR A 189 -14.49 10.11 -2.02
CA THR A 189 -15.04 9.68 -3.32
C THR A 189 -16.45 10.20 -3.56
N ALA A 190 -17.09 10.75 -2.54
CA ALA A 190 -18.46 11.22 -2.61
C ALA A 190 -18.51 12.66 -3.10
N LEU A 191 -18.83 12.85 -4.36
CA LEU A 191 -19.02 14.17 -4.93
C LEU A 191 -20.46 14.68 -4.67
N GLY A 192 -20.57 15.81 -4.01
CA GLY A 192 -21.84 16.52 -3.84
C GLY A 192 -22.61 16.12 -2.59
N ASP A 193 -23.59 15.24 -2.67
CA ASP A 193 -24.48 14.89 -1.55
C ASP A 193 -24.00 13.69 -0.71
N GLY A 194 -22.84 13.12 -1.04
CA GLY A 194 -22.22 12.04 -0.27
C GLY A 194 -22.90 10.70 -0.33
N THR A 195 -23.86 10.52 -1.24
CA THR A 195 -24.65 9.28 -1.34
C THR A 195 -24.18 8.33 -2.43
N VAL A 196 -23.35 8.80 -3.37
CA VAL A 196 -22.87 8.03 -4.51
C VAL A 196 -21.35 8.05 -4.55
N ILE A 197 -20.76 6.86 -4.57
CA ILE A 197 -19.34 6.67 -4.83
C ILE A 197 -19.13 6.70 -6.33
N ASP A 198 -18.33 7.66 -6.82
CA ASP A 198 -18.03 7.80 -8.24
C ASP A 198 -16.78 6.98 -8.59
N THR A 199 -16.90 6.09 -9.58
CA THR A 199 -15.79 5.26 -10.09
C THR A 199 -14.54 6.10 -10.41
N SER A 200 -14.71 7.28 -11.00
CA SER A 200 -13.58 8.16 -11.34
C SER A 200 -12.84 8.66 -10.10
N GLU A 201 -13.55 8.90 -8.99
CA GLU A 201 -12.94 9.30 -7.73
C GLU A 201 -12.27 8.12 -7.01
N VAL A 202 -12.80 6.90 -7.14
CA VAL A 202 -12.12 5.69 -6.65
C VAL A 202 -10.78 5.52 -7.37
N ILE A 203 -10.75 5.62 -8.71
CA ILE A 203 -9.51 5.55 -9.50
C ILE A 203 -8.52 6.64 -9.06
N ARG A 204 -8.99 7.88 -8.87
CA ARG A 204 -8.15 8.97 -8.38
C ARG A 204 -7.61 8.73 -6.99
N GLY A 205 -8.44 8.20 -6.08
CA GLY A 205 -8.04 7.87 -4.71
C GLY A 205 -6.94 6.81 -4.67
N ILE A 206 -7.11 5.72 -5.40
CA ILE A 206 -6.11 4.65 -5.51
C ILE A 206 -4.80 5.20 -6.09
N THR A 207 -4.88 5.97 -7.18
CA THR A 207 -3.67 6.51 -7.83
C THR A 207 -2.99 7.58 -6.99
N ALA A 208 -3.73 8.45 -6.31
CA ALA A 208 -3.18 9.46 -5.40
C ALA A 208 -2.47 8.81 -4.20
N ALA A 209 -3.08 7.78 -3.60
CA ALA A 209 -2.48 7.01 -2.53
C ALA A 209 -1.16 6.36 -2.97
N ALA A 210 -1.14 5.74 -4.15
CA ALA A 210 0.05 5.10 -4.69
C ALA A 210 1.16 6.11 -5.08
N ASP A 211 0.78 7.33 -5.48
CA ASP A 211 1.72 8.41 -5.83
C ASP A 211 2.37 9.05 -4.59
N ASP A 212 1.68 9.04 -3.45
CA ASP A 212 2.23 9.52 -2.17
C ASP A 212 3.28 8.56 -1.58
N GLY A 213 3.29 7.31 -2.03
CA GLY A 213 4.30 6.30 -1.71
C GLY A 213 3.70 4.99 -1.19
N PRO A 214 4.54 3.97 -0.99
CA PRO A 214 4.08 2.65 -0.56
C PRO A 214 3.36 2.68 0.78
N GLY A 215 2.09 2.29 0.78
CA GLY A 215 1.20 2.20 1.93
C GLY A 215 0.12 1.15 1.75
N VAL A 216 -0.84 1.12 2.65
CA VAL A 216 -2.04 0.29 2.56
C VAL A 216 -3.17 1.15 2.01
N ILE A 217 -3.90 0.65 1.02
CA ILE A 217 -5.08 1.32 0.44
C ILE A 217 -6.31 0.51 0.83
N ASN A 218 -7.18 1.11 1.62
CA ASN A 218 -8.41 0.50 2.09
C ASN A 218 -9.57 0.86 1.17
N LEU A 219 -10.24 -0.16 0.62
CA LEU A 219 -11.43 -0.06 -0.23
C LEU A 219 -12.59 -0.79 0.45
N SER A 220 -13.28 -0.08 1.37
CA SER A 220 -14.51 -0.59 2.00
C SER A 220 -15.74 -0.34 1.13
N LEU A 221 -15.63 -0.64 -0.15
CA LEU A 221 -16.61 -0.38 -1.21
C LEU A 221 -16.55 -1.51 -2.25
N GLY A 222 -17.61 -1.65 -3.02
CA GLY A 222 -17.65 -2.63 -4.10
C GLY A 222 -18.94 -2.60 -4.90
N GLY A 223 -19.00 -3.46 -5.91
CA GLY A 223 -20.15 -3.65 -6.78
C GLY A 223 -19.98 -4.85 -7.68
N THR A 224 -21.08 -5.28 -8.29
CA THR A 224 -21.12 -6.53 -9.07
C THR A 224 -20.61 -6.38 -10.50
N GLU A 225 -20.35 -5.15 -10.95
CA GLU A 225 -19.86 -4.89 -12.31
C GLU A 225 -18.35 -4.74 -12.32
N ARG A 226 -17.69 -5.48 -13.20
CA ARG A 226 -16.25 -5.37 -13.43
C ARG A 226 -15.92 -4.05 -14.13
N ASP A 227 -14.92 -3.33 -13.63
CA ASP A 227 -14.39 -2.12 -14.25
C ASP A 227 -12.88 -2.26 -14.48
N ASP A 228 -12.49 -2.36 -15.75
CA ASP A 228 -11.09 -2.56 -16.15
C ASP A 228 -10.18 -1.36 -15.78
N LEU A 229 -10.74 -0.16 -15.56
CA LEU A 229 -9.94 1.01 -15.15
C LEU A 229 -9.65 1.00 -13.66
N ILE A 230 -10.55 0.48 -12.83
CA ILE A 230 -10.27 0.23 -11.41
C ILE A 230 -9.19 -0.84 -11.28
N GLU A 231 -9.29 -1.94 -12.02
CA GLU A 231 -8.26 -2.98 -12.04
C GLU A 231 -6.89 -2.41 -12.42
N GLN A 232 -6.79 -1.60 -13.47
CA GLN A 232 -5.56 -0.93 -13.87
C GLN A 232 -5.03 0.03 -12.80
N ALA A 233 -5.89 0.72 -12.04
CA ALA A 233 -5.46 1.57 -10.94
C ALA A 233 -4.86 0.74 -9.78
N ILE A 234 -5.44 -0.44 -9.51
CA ILE A 234 -4.93 -1.41 -8.54
C ILE A 234 -3.57 -1.95 -8.99
N ASP A 235 -3.43 -2.35 -10.24
CA ASP A 235 -2.16 -2.81 -10.82
C ASP A 235 -1.08 -1.73 -10.72
N ALA A 236 -1.44 -0.47 -10.98
CA ALA A 236 -0.52 0.66 -10.82
C ALA A 236 -0.09 0.86 -9.36
N ALA A 237 -1.02 0.71 -8.41
CA ALA A 237 -0.71 0.80 -6.99
C ALA A 237 0.18 -0.36 -6.53
N TYR A 238 -0.11 -1.57 -6.97
CA TYR A 238 0.71 -2.76 -6.74
C TYR A 238 2.13 -2.58 -7.29
N ALA A 239 2.27 -2.11 -8.53
CA ALA A 239 3.56 -1.84 -9.16
C ALA A 239 4.38 -0.78 -8.41
N LYS A 240 3.73 0.19 -7.77
CA LYS A 240 4.36 1.22 -6.92
C LYS A 240 4.66 0.74 -5.50
N GLY A 241 4.32 -0.51 -5.19
CA GLY A 241 4.61 -1.16 -3.92
C GLY A 241 3.57 -0.93 -2.83
N SER A 242 2.34 -0.53 -3.16
CA SER A 242 1.23 -0.44 -2.21
C SER A 242 0.52 -1.79 -2.05
N LEU A 243 -0.14 -2.01 -0.90
CA LEU A 243 -1.04 -3.12 -0.64
C LEU A 243 -2.48 -2.61 -0.70
N VAL A 244 -3.29 -3.16 -1.61
CA VAL A 244 -4.73 -2.89 -1.68
C VAL A 244 -5.48 -3.92 -0.83
N VAL A 245 -6.40 -3.46 -0.01
CA VAL A 245 -7.26 -4.30 0.85
C VAL A 245 -8.71 -3.94 0.56
N ALA A 246 -9.54 -4.91 0.21
CA ALA A 246 -10.94 -4.65 -0.15
C ALA A 246 -11.94 -5.54 0.60
N ALA A 247 -13.15 -5.03 0.74
CA ALA A 247 -14.29 -5.75 1.29
C ALA A 247 -14.80 -6.79 0.29
N SER A 248 -15.06 -8.02 0.75
CA SER A 248 -15.54 -9.12 -0.11
C SER A 248 -16.97 -8.95 -0.63
N GLY A 249 -17.73 -7.96 -0.11
CA GLY A 249 -19.15 -7.76 -0.40
C GLY A 249 -20.07 -8.32 0.68
N ASN A 250 -21.37 -7.92 0.62
CA ASN A 250 -22.36 -8.22 1.64
C ASN A 250 -23.57 -9.00 1.10
N ASP A 251 -23.39 -9.75 0.01
CA ASP A 251 -24.45 -10.48 -0.70
C ASP A 251 -24.34 -12.01 -0.54
N GLY A 252 -23.63 -12.48 0.49
CA GLY A 252 -23.40 -13.90 0.74
C GLY A 252 -24.67 -14.74 0.89
N ASP A 253 -25.75 -14.16 1.41
CA ASP A 253 -27.08 -14.76 1.54
C ASP A 253 -28.07 -14.31 0.43
N GLN A 254 -27.62 -13.47 -0.51
CA GLN A 254 -28.42 -12.90 -1.61
C GLN A 254 -28.00 -13.42 -3.00
N GLY A 255 -27.49 -14.64 -3.06
CA GLY A 255 -27.05 -15.25 -4.33
C GLY A 255 -25.55 -15.16 -4.57
N ASN A 256 -24.83 -14.43 -3.74
CA ASN A 256 -23.38 -14.39 -3.71
C ASN A 256 -22.75 -14.05 -5.10
N PRO A 257 -23.12 -12.93 -5.72
CA PRO A 257 -22.51 -12.50 -6.98
C PRO A 257 -21.02 -12.21 -6.80
N ALA A 258 -20.29 -12.15 -7.91
CA ALA A 258 -18.94 -11.60 -7.91
C ALA A 258 -18.96 -10.14 -7.43
N ASP A 259 -17.97 -9.72 -6.66
CA ASP A 259 -17.84 -8.36 -6.14
C ASP A 259 -16.50 -7.76 -6.54
N TYR A 260 -16.52 -6.55 -7.06
CA TYR A 260 -15.33 -5.82 -7.47
C TYR A 260 -15.20 -4.52 -6.69
N PRO A 261 -13.98 -4.19 -6.19
CA PRO A 261 -12.67 -4.71 -6.61
C PRO A 261 -12.19 -5.99 -5.91
N ALA A 262 -12.96 -6.60 -5.02
CA ALA A 262 -12.54 -7.76 -4.25
C ALA A 262 -12.08 -8.95 -5.11
N ASP A 263 -12.75 -9.20 -6.24
CA ASP A 263 -12.44 -10.32 -7.14
C ASP A 263 -11.38 -9.97 -8.22
N TYR A 264 -10.54 -8.93 -7.98
CA TYR A 264 -9.35 -8.68 -8.79
C TYR A 264 -8.09 -9.31 -8.17
N PRO A 265 -7.09 -9.67 -9.00
CA PRO A 265 -5.74 -9.96 -8.52
C PRO A 265 -5.14 -8.78 -7.74
N HIS A 266 -4.13 -9.05 -6.90
CA HIS A 266 -3.39 -8.07 -6.11
C HIS A 266 -4.21 -7.32 -5.05
N VAL A 267 -5.43 -7.78 -4.79
CA VAL A 267 -6.31 -7.27 -3.73
C VAL A 267 -6.35 -8.26 -2.58
N LEU A 268 -5.97 -7.84 -1.38
CA LEU A 268 -6.17 -8.62 -0.16
C LEU A 268 -7.64 -8.53 0.23
N THR A 269 -8.40 -9.57 -0.12
CA THR A 269 -9.86 -9.59 0.02
C THR A 269 -10.29 -10.11 1.37
N VAL A 270 -11.16 -9.33 2.04
CA VAL A 270 -11.52 -9.52 3.43
C VAL A 270 -13.02 -9.82 3.59
N GLY A 271 -13.32 -11.01 4.13
CA GLY A 271 -14.65 -11.37 4.57
C GLY A 271 -14.92 -10.99 6.05
N ALA A 272 -16.16 -11.14 6.50
CA ALA A 272 -16.61 -10.76 7.83
C ALA A 272 -16.95 -11.96 8.72
N THR A 273 -16.62 -11.86 10.02
CA THR A 273 -17.06 -12.81 11.05
C THR A 273 -17.88 -12.12 12.15
N ASP A 274 -18.66 -12.94 12.86
CA ASP A 274 -19.33 -12.59 14.09
C ASP A 274 -18.42 -12.76 15.33
N GLU A 275 -18.95 -12.45 16.50
CA GLU A 275 -18.28 -12.59 17.80
C GLU A 275 -17.93 -14.04 18.19
N ASN A 276 -18.52 -15.03 17.52
CA ASN A 276 -18.24 -16.46 17.70
C ASN A 276 -17.17 -16.97 16.72
N ASN A 277 -16.52 -16.08 15.98
CA ASN A 277 -15.56 -16.41 14.92
C ASN A 277 -16.18 -17.21 13.77
N THR A 278 -17.48 -17.06 13.54
CA THR A 278 -18.19 -17.69 12.43
C THR A 278 -18.33 -16.68 11.29
N VAL A 279 -18.09 -17.11 10.06
CA VAL A 279 -18.29 -16.24 8.89
C VAL A 279 -19.73 -15.74 8.86
N ALA A 280 -19.91 -14.43 8.82
CA ALA A 280 -21.23 -13.80 8.85
C ALA A 280 -22.06 -14.22 7.63
N PRO A 281 -23.38 -14.46 7.76
CA PRO A 281 -24.20 -14.91 6.64
C PRO A 281 -24.16 -13.98 5.43
N PHE A 282 -24.09 -12.68 5.67
CA PHE A 282 -24.01 -11.66 4.62
C PHE A 282 -22.64 -11.60 3.91
N SER A 283 -21.57 -12.08 4.57
CA SER A 283 -20.24 -12.01 3.97
C SER A 283 -20.18 -12.75 2.64
N SER A 284 -19.86 -12.05 1.55
CA SER A 284 -19.73 -12.66 0.23
C SER A 284 -18.58 -13.65 0.21
N ARG A 285 -18.72 -14.68 -0.62
CA ARG A 285 -17.83 -15.83 -0.74
C ARG A 285 -17.29 -15.90 -2.14
N SER A 286 -15.99 -16.00 -2.27
CA SER A 286 -15.31 -16.04 -3.54
C SER A 286 -13.99 -16.78 -3.40
N PRO A 287 -13.47 -17.43 -4.45
CA PRO A 287 -12.11 -17.95 -4.44
C PRO A 287 -11.05 -16.89 -4.12
N TYR A 288 -11.38 -15.62 -4.28
CA TYR A 288 -10.50 -14.47 -3.99
C TYR A 288 -10.51 -14.03 -2.52
N VAL A 289 -11.41 -14.57 -1.68
CA VAL A 289 -11.35 -14.26 -0.24
C VAL A 289 -10.03 -14.81 0.34
N ASP A 290 -9.18 -13.90 0.82
CA ASP A 290 -7.89 -14.27 1.40
C ASP A 290 -7.97 -14.58 2.88
N LEU A 291 -8.74 -13.79 3.61
CA LEU A 291 -8.91 -13.97 5.05
C LEU A 291 -10.19 -13.29 5.54
N VAL A 292 -10.55 -13.57 6.78
CA VAL A 292 -11.68 -12.94 7.43
C VAL A 292 -11.22 -12.17 8.67
N ALA A 293 -12.01 -11.16 9.04
CA ALA A 293 -11.83 -10.42 10.28
C ALA A 293 -13.21 -10.09 10.90
N PRO A 294 -13.28 -9.71 12.19
CA PRO A 294 -14.51 -9.24 12.80
C PRO A 294 -15.21 -8.15 12.00
N GLY A 295 -16.49 -8.33 11.69
CA GLY A 295 -17.26 -7.38 10.88
C GLY A 295 -18.74 -7.36 11.18
N GLN A 296 -19.20 -8.10 12.19
CA GLN A 296 -20.58 -8.06 12.63
C GLN A 296 -20.68 -7.49 14.04
N ASN A 297 -21.53 -6.47 14.23
CA ASN A 297 -21.71 -5.77 15.51
C ASN A 297 -20.38 -5.18 16.04
N VAL A 298 -19.63 -4.52 15.19
CA VAL A 298 -18.37 -3.84 15.54
C VAL A 298 -18.66 -2.38 15.86
N THR A 299 -18.21 -1.91 17.01
CA THR A 299 -18.40 -0.50 17.39
C THR A 299 -17.48 0.40 16.56
N VAL A 300 -18.07 1.44 15.96
CA VAL A 300 -17.39 2.40 15.08
C VAL A 300 -17.77 3.83 15.46
N ALA A 301 -16.93 4.79 15.09
CA ALA A 301 -17.26 6.21 15.16
C ALA A 301 -18.23 6.58 14.03
N THR A 302 -19.24 7.41 14.32
CA THR A 302 -20.19 7.88 13.31
C THR A 302 -20.14 9.38 13.19
N ALA A 303 -20.16 9.90 11.96
CA ALA A 303 -20.13 11.35 11.71
C ALA A 303 -21.44 12.05 12.18
N ASP A 304 -22.54 11.29 12.24
CA ASP A 304 -23.81 11.81 12.74
C ASP A 304 -23.72 11.97 14.28
N ASP A 305 -23.93 13.18 14.77
CA ASP A 305 -23.95 13.53 16.20
C ASP A 305 -22.64 13.20 16.98
N ALA A 306 -21.53 12.95 16.27
CA ALA A 306 -20.25 12.59 16.88
C ALA A 306 -20.40 11.45 17.93
N SER A 307 -21.03 10.38 17.53
CA SER A 307 -21.37 9.22 18.37
C SER A 307 -20.63 7.96 17.96
N TRP A 308 -20.93 6.87 18.64
CA TRP A 308 -20.41 5.53 18.34
C TRP A 308 -21.56 4.54 18.29
N GLU A 309 -21.60 3.74 17.24
CA GLU A 309 -22.65 2.75 17.02
C GLU A 309 -22.06 1.39 16.64
N ALA A 310 -22.83 0.33 16.84
CA ALA A 310 -22.49 -1.00 16.37
C ALA A 310 -22.95 -1.18 14.92
N GLU A 311 -22.02 -1.47 14.05
CA GLU A 311 -22.26 -1.66 12.63
C GLU A 311 -21.86 -3.06 12.16
N SER A 312 -22.38 -3.48 10.99
CA SER A 312 -22.09 -4.78 10.42
C SER A 312 -21.89 -4.69 8.91
N GLY A 313 -20.85 -5.34 8.42
CA GLY A 313 -20.48 -5.40 7.01
C GLY A 313 -19.02 -5.80 6.82
N THR A 314 -18.68 -6.33 5.67
CA THR A 314 -17.29 -6.56 5.25
C THR A 314 -16.53 -5.25 5.16
N SER A 315 -17.22 -4.13 4.97
CA SER A 315 -16.67 -2.77 5.07
C SER A 315 -16.00 -2.46 6.40
N PHE A 316 -16.36 -3.17 7.50
CA PHE A 316 -15.78 -2.97 8.83
C PHE A 316 -14.70 -4.01 9.16
N SER A 317 -14.71 -5.17 8.52
CA SER A 317 -13.60 -6.13 8.57
C SER A 317 -12.37 -5.60 7.84
N THR A 318 -12.57 -4.99 6.70
CA THR A 318 -11.51 -4.46 5.81
C THR A 318 -10.58 -3.47 6.51
N PRO A 319 -11.05 -2.43 7.23
CA PRO A 319 -10.18 -1.50 7.95
C PRO A 319 -9.43 -2.15 9.12
N ILE A 320 -10.00 -3.18 9.75
CA ILE A 320 -9.31 -3.97 10.77
C ILE A 320 -8.07 -4.64 10.15
N VAL A 321 -8.22 -5.25 8.97
CA VAL A 321 -7.08 -5.84 8.23
C VAL A 321 -6.12 -4.77 7.74
N SER A 322 -6.62 -3.65 7.23
CA SER A 322 -5.79 -2.54 6.74
C SER A 322 -4.92 -1.93 7.83
N GLY A 323 -5.49 -1.68 9.01
CA GLY A 323 -4.77 -1.22 10.19
C GLY A 323 -3.73 -2.23 10.67
N ALA A 324 -4.09 -3.52 10.70
CA ALA A 324 -3.18 -4.61 11.05
C ALA A 324 -2.02 -4.73 10.05
N ALA A 325 -2.29 -4.64 8.75
CA ALA A 325 -1.28 -4.68 7.70
C ALA A 325 -0.29 -3.52 7.83
N ALA A 326 -0.77 -2.30 8.06
CA ALA A 326 0.08 -1.14 8.28
C ALA A 326 0.92 -1.25 9.56
N TRP A 327 0.36 -1.80 10.65
CA TRP A 327 1.09 -2.11 11.88
C TRP A 327 2.22 -3.11 11.61
N VAL A 328 1.88 -4.28 11.02
CA VAL A 328 2.86 -5.32 10.69
C VAL A 328 3.94 -4.76 9.76
N TRP A 329 3.57 -4.00 8.75
CA TRP A 329 4.53 -3.41 7.80
C TRP A 329 5.45 -2.38 8.47
N THR A 330 4.92 -1.54 9.34
CA THR A 330 5.71 -0.57 10.11
C THR A 330 6.69 -1.25 11.05
N ALA A 331 6.27 -2.33 11.72
CA ALA A 331 7.13 -3.13 12.59
C ALA A 331 8.17 -3.95 11.80
N ARG A 332 7.91 -4.25 10.52
CA ARG A 332 8.72 -5.09 9.65
C ARG A 332 9.00 -4.40 8.31
N PRO A 333 9.69 -3.25 8.29
CA PRO A 333 9.85 -2.40 7.10
C PRO A 333 10.69 -3.03 5.97
N GLN A 334 11.30 -4.19 6.20
CA GLN A 334 12.03 -4.95 5.19
C GLN A 334 11.12 -5.75 4.25
N LEU A 335 9.83 -5.93 4.61
CA LEU A 335 8.86 -6.59 3.72
C LEU A 335 8.49 -5.63 2.58
N ASP A 336 8.38 -6.14 1.37
CA ASP A 336 7.66 -5.45 0.30
C ASP A 336 6.16 -5.76 0.37
N ASN A 337 5.36 -5.16 -0.52
CA ASN A 337 3.91 -5.36 -0.54
C ASN A 337 3.53 -6.82 -0.83
N THR A 338 4.25 -7.51 -1.72
CA THR A 338 3.99 -8.90 -2.07
C THR A 338 4.27 -9.83 -0.89
N GLN A 339 5.36 -9.58 -0.18
CA GLN A 339 5.69 -10.34 1.03
C GLN A 339 4.71 -10.05 2.17
N LEU A 340 4.25 -8.81 2.31
CA LEU A 340 3.24 -8.42 3.29
C LEU A 340 1.90 -9.12 3.00
N PHE A 341 1.45 -9.11 1.75
CA PHE A 341 0.25 -9.82 1.30
C PHE A 341 0.29 -11.30 1.74
N GLU A 342 1.38 -11.98 1.42
CA GLU A 342 1.58 -13.39 1.81
C GLU A 342 1.66 -13.58 3.33
N VAL A 343 2.29 -12.67 4.07
CA VAL A 343 2.34 -12.71 5.53
C VAL A 343 0.95 -12.59 6.12
N MET A 344 0.13 -11.63 5.67
CA MET A 344 -1.20 -11.41 6.21
C MET A 344 -2.10 -12.62 6.04
N ARG A 345 -2.19 -13.16 4.82
CA ARG A 345 -3.08 -14.30 4.54
C ARG A 345 -2.59 -15.62 5.13
N ARG A 346 -1.28 -15.90 5.13
CA ARG A 346 -0.74 -17.19 5.60
C ARG A 346 -0.51 -17.28 7.10
N SER A 347 -0.51 -16.18 7.80
CA SER A 347 -0.48 -16.15 9.26
C SER A 347 -1.86 -16.23 9.90
N ALA A 348 -2.91 -16.17 9.09
CA ALA A 348 -4.29 -16.28 9.57
C ALA A 348 -4.53 -17.60 10.31
N THR A 349 -5.35 -17.56 11.34
CA THR A 349 -5.78 -18.74 12.09
C THR A 349 -6.95 -19.40 11.38
N ASP A 350 -6.81 -20.67 10.99
CA ASP A 350 -7.81 -21.41 10.25
C ASP A 350 -9.19 -21.41 10.95
N VAL A 351 -10.24 -21.18 10.19
CA VAL A 351 -11.64 -21.15 10.64
C VAL A 351 -12.39 -22.32 9.95
N PRO A 352 -13.24 -23.07 10.66
CA PRO A 352 -13.95 -24.18 10.04
C PRO A 352 -14.80 -23.77 8.83
N PRO A 353 -14.80 -24.57 7.73
CA PRO A 353 -14.16 -25.89 7.57
C PRO A 353 -12.65 -25.76 7.42
N ALA A 354 -11.89 -26.79 7.87
CA ALA A 354 -10.44 -26.75 7.90
C ALA A 354 -9.80 -26.61 6.50
N GLY A 355 -8.82 -25.72 6.38
CA GLY A 355 -8.07 -25.40 5.18
C GLY A 355 -8.66 -24.21 4.42
N HIS A 356 -8.01 -23.80 3.34
CA HIS A 356 -8.48 -22.68 2.52
C HIS A 356 -9.84 -23.00 1.86
N ASP A 357 -10.80 -22.10 2.00
CA ASP A 357 -12.12 -22.17 1.38
C ASP A 357 -12.64 -20.79 0.96
N ASP A 358 -13.67 -20.77 0.11
CA ASP A 358 -14.19 -19.54 -0.51
C ASP A 358 -14.92 -18.60 0.49
N ALA A 359 -15.17 -19.01 1.72
CA ALA A 359 -15.88 -18.21 2.72
C ALA A 359 -14.93 -17.50 3.69
N SER A 360 -13.85 -18.17 4.07
CA SER A 360 -12.90 -17.69 5.08
C SER A 360 -11.47 -17.53 4.57
N GLY A 361 -11.22 -17.91 3.32
CA GLY A 361 -9.86 -17.86 2.75
C GLY A 361 -8.89 -18.74 3.56
N TYR A 362 -7.82 -18.12 4.06
CA TYR A 362 -6.85 -18.77 4.95
C TYR A 362 -7.27 -18.75 6.43
N GLY A 363 -8.37 -18.06 6.78
CA GLY A 363 -8.91 -18.00 8.12
C GLY A 363 -8.96 -16.60 8.74
N MET A 364 -9.03 -16.54 10.06
CA MET A 364 -9.12 -15.32 10.85
C MET A 364 -7.79 -14.57 10.92
N LEU A 365 -7.81 -13.26 10.74
CA LEU A 365 -6.68 -12.38 11.00
C LEU A 365 -6.05 -12.65 12.37
N ASP A 366 -4.73 -12.82 12.39
CA ASP A 366 -3.94 -12.95 13.63
C ASP A 366 -2.69 -12.03 13.52
N VAL A 367 -2.74 -10.89 14.19
CA VAL A 367 -1.66 -9.89 14.14
C VAL A 367 -0.41 -10.39 14.84
N ALA A 368 -0.55 -11.12 15.96
CA ALA A 368 0.59 -11.67 16.68
C ALA A 368 1.34 -12.71 15.82
N ALA A 369 0.58 -13.58 15.14
CA ALA A 369 1.15 -14.54 14.19
C ALA A 369 1.79 -13.82 12.99
N ALA A 370 1.17 -12.79 12.43
CA ALA A 370 1.71 -12.01 11.30
C ALA A 370 3.03 -11.31 11.65
N LEU A 371 3.14 -10.76 12.85
CA LEU A 371 4.40 -10.16 13.34
C LEU A 371 5.54 -11.19 13.45
N ALA A 372 5.21 -12.44 13.77
CA ALA A 372 6.17 -13.54 13.95
C ALA A 372 6.38 -14.39 12.69
N TYR A 373 5.51 -14.25 11.68
CA TYR A 373 5.53 -15.12 10.49
C TYR A 373 6.84 -14.95 9.72
N PRO A 374 7.52 -16.04 9.30
CA PRO A 374 8.73 -15.93 8.50
C PRO A 374 8.48 -15.15 7.21
N ALA A 375 9.36 -14.20 6.88
CA ALA A 375 9.23 -13.48 5.61
C ALA A 375 9.26 -14.47 4.44
N PRO A 376 8.26 -14.45 3.54
CA PRO A 376 8.27 -15.26 2.33
C PRO A 376 9.48 -14.94 1.47
N VAL A 377 9.91 -15.93 0.69
CA VAL A 377 10.98 -15.70 -0.28
C VAL A 377 10.47 -14.68 -1.30
N ARG A 378 11.21 -13.58 -1.44
CA ARG A 378 10.90 -12.57 -2.43
C ARG A 378 11.05 -13.12 -3.84
N ASP A 379 10.06 -12.90 -4.69
CA ASP A 379 10.28 -12.97 -6.13
C ASP A 379 10.99 -11.66 -6.57
N PRO A 380 12.21 -11.75 -7.08
CA PRO A 380 12.98 -10.55 -7.43
C PRO A 380 12.50 -9.87 -8.70
N PHE A 381 11.51 -10.45 -9.39
CA PHE A 381 10.95 -9.93 -10.62
C PHE A 381 9.52 -9.43 -10.48
N GLU A 382 8.90 -9.58 -9.30
CA GLU A 382 7.63 -8.96 -9.04
C GLU A 382 7.72 -7.43 -8.87
N PRO A 383 6.71 -6.68 -9.38
CA PRO A 383 5.58 -7.14 -10.20
C PRO A 383 5.97 -7.33 -11.68
N ASN A 384 5.48 -8.41 -12.32
CA ASN A 384 5.76 -8.75 -13.72
C ASN A 384 4.60 -9.47 -14.45
N ASP A 385 3.38 -9.14 -14.11
CA ASP A 385 2.15 -9.83 -14.54
C ASP A 385 1.81 -9.63 -16.02
N ASP A 386 2.31 -8.58 -16.65
CA ASP A 386 2.14 -8.35 -18.09
C ASP A 386 3.34 -7.59 -18.69
N VAL A 387 3.28 -7.35 -19.98
CA VAL A 387 4.26 -6.59 -20.76
C VAL A 387 4.47 -5.20 -20.18
N ASP A 388 3.42 -4.54 -19.72
CA ASP A 388 3.46 -3.19 -19.19
C ASP A 388 4.26 -3.06 -17.90
N PHE A 389 4.38 -4.11 -17.11
CA PHE A 389 5.23 -4.10 -15.92
C PHE A 389 6.73 -4.21 -16.24
N VAL A 390 7.08 -4.83 -17.37
CA VAL A 390 8.48 -5.15 -17.73
C VAL A 390 8.99 -4.35 -18.94
N GLN A 391 8.13 -3.55 -19.59
CA GLN A 391 8.50 -2.69 -20.70
C GLN A 391 8.85 -1.29 -20.20
N PRO A 392 10.07 -0.78 -20.42
CA PRO A 392 10.39 0.61 -20.13
C PRO A 392 9.44 1.58 -20.85
N ASP A 393 9.13 2.67 -20.19
CA ASP A 393 8.24 3.73 -20.67
C ASP A 393 6.74 3.37 -20.70
N SER A 394 6.34 2.21 -20.15
CA SER A 394 4.94 1.90 -19.87
C SER A 394 4.45 2.54 -18.57
N GLY A 395 3.14 2.65 -18.40
CA GLY A 395 2.51 3.24 -17.21
C GLY A 395 2.78 2.48 -15.91
N PHE A 396 3.02 1.16 -15.99
CA PHE A 396 3.20 0.25 -14.84
C PHE A 396 4.63 -0.24 -14.69
N PHE A 397 5.59 0.35 -15.40
CA PHE A 397 6.96 -0.14 -15.37
C PHE A 397 7.55 -0.13 -13.95
N SER A 398 7.80 -1.32 -13.43
CA SER A 398 8.34 -1.54 -12.08
C SER A 398 9.83 -1.19 -11.90
N GLY A 399 10.50 -0.73 -12.96
CA GLY A 399 11.95 -0.46 -12.94
C GLY A 399 12.82 -1.71 -13.10
N LEU A 400 12.23 -2.90 -13.22
CA LEU A 400 12.96 -4.15 -13.35
C LEU A 400 13.65 -4.27 -14.71
N GLY A 401 14.90 -4.64 -14.67
CA GLY A 401 15.69 -4.84 -15.89
C GLY A 401 15.34 -6.15 -16.61
N PRO A 402 15.60 -6.25 -17.93
CA PRO A 402 15.32 -7.46 -18.68
C PRO A 402 16.17 -8.65 -18.20
N LEU A 403 15.63 -9.87 -18.28
CA LEU A 403 16.34 -11.10 -17.94
C LEU A 403 17.63 -11.29 -18.76
N THR A 404 17.57 -10.96 -20.06
CA THR A 404 18.76 -10.99 -20.93
C THR A 404 18.91 -9.69 -21.69
N THR A 405 20.15 -9.36 -22.04
CA THR A 405 20.51 -8.15 -22.80
C THR A 405 21.39 -8.51 -23.98
N ARG A 406 21.81 -7.53 -24.77
CA ARG A 406 22.82 -7.74 -25.83
C ARG A 406 24.11 -8.32 -25.27
N ALA A 407 24.52 -7.90 -24.07
CA ALA A 407 25.73 -8.37 -23.39
C ALA A 407 25.48 -9.67 -22.60
N ARG A 408 24.43 -9.68 -21.77
CA ARG A 408 24.05 -10.84 -20.95
C ARG A 408 23.05 -11.70 -21.70
N GLN A 409 23.51 -12.81 -22.28
CA GLN A 409 22.72 -13.62 -23.22
C GLN A 409 22.17 -14.92 -22.61
N GLY A 410 22.32 -15.12 -21.33
CA GLY A 410 21.71 -16.20 -20.57
C GLY A 410 21.22 -15.71 -19.22
N ALA A 411 20.16 -16.34 -18.73
CA ALA A 411 19.60 -16.06 -17.42
C ALA A 411 19.01 -17.34 -16.81
N ARG A 412 18.94 -17.37 -15.48
CA ARG A 412 18.20 -18.37 -14.72
C ARG A 412 17.60 -17.68 -13.49
N LEU A 413 16.35 -18.03 -13.21
CA LEU A 413 15.63 -17.58 -12.00
C LEU A 413 14.76 -18.72 -11.46
N VAL A 414 14.24 -18.51 -10.26
CA VAL A 414 13.16 -19.29 -9.65
C VAL A 414 12.07 -18.28 -9.28
N ALA A 415 10.85 -18.59 -9.65
CA ALA A 415 9.67 -17.75 -9.42
C ALA A 415 8.49 -18.62 -9.00
N ARG A 416 7.38 -17.97 -8.66
CA ARG A 416 6.17 -18.60 -8.21
C ARG A 416 4.97 -17.95 -8.89
N LEU A 417 4.01 -18.75 -9.26
CA LEU A 417 2.70 -18.33 -9.77
C LEU A 417 1.62 -18.67 -8.74
N ASP A 418 0.65 -17.82 -8.63
CA ASP A 418 -0.61 -18.04 -7.92
C ASP A 418 -1.77 -17.79 -8.90
N ARG A 419 -2.71 -18.70 -9.01
CA ARG A 419 -3.76 -18.63 -10.04
C ARG A 419 -4.66 -17.41 -9.91
N LEU A 420 -4.85 -16.93 -8.70
CA LEU A 420 -5.76 -15.84 -8.40
C LEU A 420 -5.02 -14.51 -8.31
N GLU A 421 -3.87 -14.52 -7.64
CA GLU A 421 -3.17 -13.30 -7.25
C GLU A 421 -2.00 -12.93 -8.18
N ASP A 422 -1.41 -13.93 -8.83
CA ASP A 422 -0.24 -13.80 -9.69
C ASP A 422 -0.34 -14.88 -10.77
N PRO A 423 -1.32 -14.77 -11.69
CA PRO A 423 -1.62 -15.81 -12.68
C PRO A 423 -0.61 -15.89 -13.82
N VAL A 424 0.15 -14.84 -14.04
CA VAL A 424 1.02 -14.65 -15.21
C VAL A 424 2.33 -14.01 -14.81
N ASP A 425 3.43 -14.62 -15.17
CA ASP A 425 4.76 -14.01 -15.12
C ASP A 425 5.22 -13.62 -16.53
N ALA A 426 5.49 -12.35 -16.77
CA ALA A 426 6.06 -11.81 -17.98
C ALA A 426 7.52 -11.38 -17.77
N TYR A 427 8.40 -11.73 -18.70
CA TYR A 427 9.81 -11.38 -18.63
C TYR A 427 10.32 -10.82 -19.96
N ARG A 428 11.02 -9.71 -19.93
CA ARG A 428 11.64 -9.15 -21.13
C ARG A 428 13.00 -9.78 -21.39
N ILE A 429 13.23 -10.25 -22.64
CA ILE A 429 14.47 -10.90 -23.07
C ILE A 429 15.00 -10.30 -24.37
N TRP A 430 16.33 -10.43 -24.59
CA TRP A 430 16.97 -10.07 -25.86
C TRP A 430 17.19 -11.29 -26.74
N LEU A 431 16.65 -11.28 -27.95
CA LEU A 431 16.89 -12.25 -29.01
C LEU A 431 18.00 -11.73 -29.93
N PRO A 432 19.19 -12.36 -29.95
CA PRO A 432 20.30 -11.91 -30.80
C PRO A 432 20.07 -12.23 -32.27
N ALA A 433 20.65 -11.43 -33.16
CA ALA A 433 20.60 -11.67 -34.60
C ALA A 433 21.20 -13.05 -34.96
N ARG A 434 20.55 -13.75 -35.89
CA ARG A 434 21.06 -14.99 -36.52
C ARG A 434 21.38 -16.13 -35.55
N LYS A 435 20.81 -16.13 -34.34
CA LYS A 435 20.98 -17.18 -33.34
C LYS A 435 19.65 -17.63 -32.79
N ALA A 436 19.51 -18.93 -32.59
CA ALA A 436 18.37 -19.48 -31.87
C ALA A 436 18.51 -19.19 -30.37
N VAL A 437 17.37 -18.96 -29.69
CA VAL A 437 17.30 -18.81 -28.24
C VAL A 437 16.36 -19.89 -27.71
N ARG A 438 16.82 -20.59 -26.66
CA ARG A 438 16.05 -21.60 -25.96
C ARG A 438 15.57 -21.03 -24.64
N VAL A 439 14.27 -21.07 -24.42
CA VAL A 439 13.61 -20.74 -23.16
C VAL A 439 13.08 -22.05 -22.57
N THR A 440 13.36 -22.30 -21.31
CA THR A 440 12.94 -23.52 -20.61
C THR A 440 12.36 -23.17 -19.26
N ALA A 441 11.14 -23.61 -18.99
CA ALA A 441 10.52 -23.59 -17.66
C ALA A 441 10.45 -25.02 -17.11
N MET A 442 10.75 -25.19 -15.80
CA MET A 442 10.68 -26.45 -15.08
C MET A 442 9.83 -26.27 -13.84
N SER A 443 8.76 -27.06 -13.70
CA SER A 443 7.87 -27.04 -12.53
C SER A 443 7.39 -28.44 -12.18
N LYS A 444 7.09 -28.67 -10.90
CA LYS A 444 6.36 -29.88 -10.45
C LYS A 444 4.85 -29.79 -10.76
N ALA A 445 4.36 -28.58 -10.99
CA ALA A 445 2.99 -28.33 -11.44
C ALA A 445 2.95 -28.22 -12.98
N ASN A 446 1.74 -28.20 -13.53
CA ASN A 446 1.54 -27.89 -14.94
C ASN A 446 1.63 -26.36 -15.15
N VAL A 447 2.62 -25.92 -15.91
CA VAL A 447 2.76 -24.53 -16.36
C VAL A 447 2.70 -24.48 -17.89
N ALA A 448 2.28 -23.38 -18.47
CA ALA A 448 2.44 -23.10 -19.88
C ALA A 448 3.59 -22.11 -20.08
N LEU A 449 4.29 -22.20 -21.19
CA LEU A 449 5.40 -21.34 -21.57
C LEU A 449 5.15 -20.79 -22.98
N ARG A 450 5.15 -19.48 -23.12
CA ARG A 450 5.06 -18.81 -24.42
C ARG A 450 6.19 -17.81 -24.59
N VAL A 451 6.52 -17.52 -25.83
CA VAL A 451 7.49 -16.46 -26.17
C VAL A 451 6.87 -15.59 -27.24
N TRP A 452 6.84 -14.31 -26.96
CA TRP A 452 6.16 -13.28 -27.76
C TRP A 452 7.18 -12.33 -28.41
N GLY A 453 6.81 -11.75 -29.53
CA GLY A 453 7.63 -10.80 -30.27
C GLY A 453 7.54 -9.36 -29.75
N PRO A 454 8.25 -8.44 -30.40
CA PRO A 454 8.37 -7.05 -29.93
C PRO A 454 7.10 -6.19 -30.08
N GLY A 455 6.12 -6.63 -30.84
CA GLY A 455 4.85 -5.92 -31.04
C GLY A 455 3.75 -6.33 -30.04
N THR A 456 4.08 -7.19 -29.07
CA THR A 456 3.12 -7.63 -28.06
C THR A 456 2.83 -6.50 -27.09
N VAL A 457 1.56 -6.19 -26.90
CA VAL A 457 1.06 -5.18 -25.96
C VAL A 457 0.70 -5.84 -24.63
N THR A 458 0.07 -7.01 -24.66
CA THR A 458 -0.28 -7.80 -23.48
C THR A 458 -0.05 -9.29 -23.74
N VAL A 459 0.24 -10.06 -22.70
CA VAL A 459 0.34 -11.52 -22.76
C VAL A 459 -0.90 -12.22 -22.20
N THR A 460 -1.82 -11.51 -21.58
CA THR A 460 -3.00 -12.07 -20.92
C THR A 460 -4.05 -12.61 -21.91
N GLU A 461 -4.11 -12.10 -23.12
CA GLU A 461 -5.05 -12.56 -24.15
C GLU A 461 -4.71 -13.93 -24.77
N GLY A 462 -3.57 -14.49 -24.46
CA GLY A 462 -3.16 -15.89 -24.78
C GLY A 462 -2.96 -16.23 -26.26
N GLN A 463 -3.40 -15.38 -27.21
CA GLN A 463 -3.21 -15.53 -28.65
C GLN A 463 -3.02 -14.17 -29.33
N GLY A 464 -2.03 -14.08 -30.22
CA GLY A 464 -1.75 -12.86 -30.97
C GLY A 464 -0.78 -13.10 -32.12
N PRO A 465 -0.71 -12.16 -33.08
CA PRO A 465 0.12 -12.31 -34.28
C PRO A 465 1.63 -12.40 -33.99
N ASP A 466 2.05 -11.93 -32.82
CA ASP A 466 3.45 -11.88 -32.41
C ASP A 466 3.92 -13.12 -31.62
N LEU A 467 3.13 -14.18 -31.51
CA LEU A 467 3.55 -15.41 -30.84
C LEU A 467 4.71 -16.10 -31.60
N LEU A 468 5.90 -16.14 -31.01
CA LEU A 468 7.09 -16.76 -31.58
C LEU A 468 7.18 -18.25 -31.31
N GLY A 469 6.50 -18.74 -30.26
CA GLY A 469 6.42 -20.16 -29.92
C GLY A 469 5.76 -20.40 -28.58
N ALA A 470 5.24 -21.62 -28.41
CA ALA A 470 4.57 -22.04 -27.18
C ALA A 470 4.86 -23.50 -26.84
N ASP A 471 4.83 -23.83 -25.54
CA ASP A 471 4.76 -25.17 -24.99
C ASP A 471 3.73 -25.20 -23.85
N SER A 472 2.50 -25.50 -24.24
CA SER A 472 1.33 -25.56 -23.34
C SER A 472 0.80 -27.00 -23.15
N ARG A 473 1.66 -28.01 -23.32
CA ARG A 473 1.29 -29.41 -23.11
C ARG A 473 0.74 -29.60 -21.70
N ASP A 474 -0.39 -30.26 -21.57
CA ASP A 474 -1.07 -30.46 -20.27
C ASP A 474 -0.39 -31.51 -19.42
N ARG A 475 0.80 -31.20 -18.91
CA ARG A 475 1.58 -32.04 -17.99
C ARG A 475 2.57 -31.21 -17.17
N ALA A 476 2.91 -31.66 -16.00
CA ALA A 476 4.01 -31.13 -15.21
C ALA A 476 5.40 -31.40 -15.86
N GLY A 477 6.41 -30.76 -15.37
CA GLY A 477 7.80 -30.98 -15.76
C GLY A 477 8.35 -29.90 -16.70
N ARG A 478 9.15 -30.32 -17.67
CA ARG A 478 9.87 -29.41 -18.56
C ARG A 478 8.99 -28.89 -19.69
N LYS A 479 8.91 -27.56 -19.81
CA LYS A 479 8.41 -26.84 -20.97
C LYS A 479 9.56 -26.19 -21.70
N GLN A 480 9.51 -26.16 -23.03
CA GLN A 480 10.60 -25.60 -23.81
C GLN A 480 10.11 -24.97 -25.11
N VAL A 481 10.52 -23.74 -25.33
CA VAL A 481 10.37 -23.04 -26.60
C VAL A 481 11.75 -22.74 -27.18
N VAL A 482 11.93 -23.03 -28.46
CA VAL A 482 13.13 -22.65 -29.24
C VAL A 482 12.72 -21.61 -30.27
N VAL A 483 13.11 -20.37 -30.02
CA VAL A 483 12.85 -19.26 -30.95
C VAL A 483 13.84 -19.35 -32.11
N LYS A 484 13.34 -19.37 -33.32
CA LYS A 484 14.15 -19.44 -34.55
C LYS A 484 14.98 -18.16 -34.73
N PRO A 485 16.16 -18.27 -35.37
CA PRO A 485 16.97 -17.11 -35.70
C PRO A 485 16.23 -16.09 -36.56
N ALA A 486 16.48 -14.80 -36.30
CA ALA A 486 16.00 -13.68 -37.12
C ALA A 486 17.21 -12.89 -37.70
N PRO A 487 17.04 -12.16 -38.81
CA PRO A 487 18.14 -11.39 -39.40
C PRO A 487 18.73 -10.32 -38.48
N THR A 488 17.88 -9.71 -37.64
CA THR A 488 18.24 -8.64 -36.69
C THR A 488 17.94 -9.06 -35.26
N GLY A 489 18.70 -8.51 -34.30
CA GLY A 489 18.39 -8.68 -32.88
C GLY A 489 17.18 -7.86 -32.48
N ARG A 490 16.37 -8.37 -31.57
CA ARG A 490 15.12 -7.75 -31.11
C ARG A 490 14.79 -8.10 -29.68
N TRP A 491 13.94 -7.27 -29.05
CA TRP A 491 13.33 -7.61 -27.78
C TRP A 491 12.20 -8.62 -27.99
N ALA A 492 11.89 -9.34 -26.95
CA ALA A 492 10.81 -10.34 -26.89
C ALA A 492 10.38 -10.49 -25.43
N TYR A 493 9.21 -11.10 -25.24
CA TYR A 493 8.67 -11.36 -23.90
C TYR A 493 8.48 -12.87 -23.73
N VAL A 494 8.77 -13.33 -22.51
CA VAL A 494 8.49 -14.71 -22.07
C VAL A 494 7.31 -14.64 -21.14
N GLU A 495 6.31 -15.45 -21.38
CA GLU A 495 5.16 -15.64 -20.51
C GLU A 495 5.22 -17.03 -19.90
N VAL A 496 4.99 -17.10 -18.58
CA VAL A 496 4.77 -18.34 -17.84
C VAL A 496 3.43 -18.23 -17.12
N THR A 497 2.53 -19.19 -17.31
CA THR A 497 1.22 -19.23 -16.66
C THR A 497 0.95 -20.60 -16.07
N LEU A 498 0.01 -20.69 -15.12
CA LEU A 498 -0.50 -21.96 -14.63
C LEU A 498 -1.37 -22.64 -15.69
N GLY A 499 -0.98 -23.84 -16.09
CA GLY A 499 -1.78 -24.67 -17.00
C GLY A 499 -2.77 -25.58 -16.27
N GLY A 500 -3.84 -25.99 -16.96
CA GLY A 500 -4.86 -26.88 -16.40
C GLY A 500 -5.79 -26.21 -15.39
N ARG A 501 -6.68 -27.02 -14.77
CA ARG A 501 -7.69 -26.54 -13.81
C ARG A 501 -7.34 -26.88 -12.36
N ARG A 502 -6.23 -27.57 -12.09
CA ARG A 502 -5.84 -28.05 -10.76
C ARG A 502 -4.60 -27.32 -10.26
N GLY A 503 -4.58 -27.04 -8.96
CA GLY A 503 -3.47 -26.37 -8.29
C GLY A 503 -3.61 -24.84 -8.36
N LEU A 504 -3.58 -24.21 -7.21
CA LEU A 504 -3.67 -22.75 -7.08
C LEU A 504 -2.27 -22.11 -7.20
N VAL A 505 -1.21 -22.84 -6.81
CA VAL A 505 0.14 -22.29 -6.68
C VAL A 505 1.17 -23.21 -7.34
N ALA A 506 2.16 -22.64 -8.00
CA ALA A 506 3.29 -23.37 -8.55
C ALA A 506 4.60 -22.60 -8.48
N SER A 507 5.63 -23.21 -7.91
CA SER A 507 7.00 -22.73 -8.12
C SER A 507 7.58 -23.32 -9.40
N TYR A 508 8.36 -22.52 -10.12
CA TYR A 508 9.06 -22.95 -11.32
C TYR A 508 10.47 -22.35 -11.40
N SER A 509 11.31 -22.93 -12.21
CA SER A 509 12.57 -22.32 -12.62
C SER A 509 12.54 -22.00 -14.10
N LEU A 510 12.91 -20.77 -14.46
CA LEU A 510 13.03 -20.31 -15.83
C LEU A 510 14.49 -20.18 -16.21
N SER A 511 14.85 -20.62 -17.41
CA SER A 511 16.18 -20.44 -17.99
C SER A 511 16.10 -20.00 -19.44
N VAL A 512 16.94 -19.02 -19.78
CA VAL A 512 17.15 -18.54 -21.15
C VAL A 512 18.57 -18.86 -21.55
N SER A 513 18.75 -19.53 -22.69
CA SER A 513 20.07 -19.93 -23.19
C SER A 513 20.10 -19.90 -24.72
N ARG A 514 21.30 -19.96 -25.28
CA ARG A 514 21.54 -20.11 -26.73
C ARG A 514 21.63 -21.54 -27.14
#